data_f46550e613e9538ffcd4bb340be57252
#
_entry.id   f46550e613e9538ffcd4bb340be57252
#
_cell.length_a   1.000
_cell.length_b   1.000
_cell.length_c   1.000
_cell.angle_alpha   90.00
_cell.angle_beta   90.00
_cell.angle_gamma   90.00
#
_symmetry.space_group_name_H-M   'P 1'
#
loop_
_entity.id
_entity.type
_entity.pdbx_description
1 polymer ?
#
loop_
_entity_poly.entity_id
_entity_poly.type
_entity_poly.pdbx_seq_one_letter_code
_entity_poly.pdbx_strand_id
1 'polypeptide(L)'
;MMRKSTTFAIFAILVLSGFSLLKAQKSYDAKIKKVLYFNPQVEPDIEEIKEPTNTAFFSAVSDNLSERKNKMLKTETQISFDSIDKKTIADYCINNDADFAIVPKVKYFKVGIGKYVFSNQVIVSMKLFDASGNLITETDYDTYRKNMRLLGSTVNSVKIGTNGAIKGILKQLRKIKPSEENGF
;
A
#
# COMPACT_ATOMS: atom_id res chain seq x y z
N MET A 1 59.01 -37.81 15.22
CA MET A 1 57.68 -37.95 15.87
C MET A 1 56.96 -36.64 15.86
N MET A 2 56.70 -36.05 14.69
CA MET A 2 56.05 -34.71 14.52
C MET A 2 55.16 -34.67 13.28
N ARG A 3 54.15 -35.53 13.18
CA ARG A 3 53.20 -35.52 12.00
C ARG A 3 51.70 -35.57 12.41
N LYS A 4 51.38 -35.64 13.72
CA LYS A 4 49.98 -35.74 14.16
C LYS A 4 49.36 -34.39 14.59
N SER A 5 50.15 -33.34 14.77
CA SER A 5 49.68 -32.05 15.23
C SER A 5 49.09 -31.16 14.09
N THR A 6 49.62 -31.26 12.89
CA THR A 6 49.20 -30.43 11.74
C THR A 6 47.86 -30.84 11.14
N THR A 7 47.53 -32.14 11.18
CA THR A 7 46.22 -32.65 10.66
C THR A 7 45.06 -32.22 11.58
N PHE A 8 45.29 -32.10 12.90
CA PHE A 8 44.26 -31.67 13.86
C PHE A 8 43.92 -30.18 13.72
N ALA A 9 44.94 -29.37 13.42
CA ALA A 9 44.72 -27.89 13.20
C ALA A 9 43.91 -27.60 11.90
N ILE A 10 44.17 -28.37 10.82
CA ILE A 10 43.43 -28.21 9.55
C ILE A 10 41.98 -28.62 9.71
N PHE A 11 41.68 -29.68 10.47
CA PHE A 11 40.30 -30.10 10.74
C PHE A 11 39.52 -29.13 11.59
N ALA A 12 40.15 -28.48 12.57
CA ALA A 12 39.54 -27.45 13.41
C ALA A 12 39.18 -26.19 12.60
N ILE A 13 40.04 -25.78 11.66
CA ILE A 13 39.78 -24.61 10.80
C ILE A 13 38.62 -24.89 9.81
N LEU A 14 38.50 -26.11 9.29
CA LEU A 14 37.40 -26.52 8.41
C LEU A 14 36.04 -26.56 9.13
N VAL A 15 36.02 -26.98 10.40
CA VAL A 15 34.78 -27.00 11.21
C VAL A 15 34.35 -25.58 11.60
N LEU A 16 35.30 -24.68 11.91
CA LEU A 16 35.01 -23.28 12.24
C LEU A 16 34.52 -22.46 11.03
N SER A 17 35.00 -22.76 9.81
CA SER A 17 34.53 -22.09 8.59
C SER A 17 33.15 -22.58 8.16
N GLY A 18 32.77 -23.82 8.47
CA GLY A 18 31.43 -24.37 8.22
C GLY A 18 30.33 -23.72 9.08
N PHE A 19 30.65 -23.31 10.30
CA PHE A 19 29.69 -22.63 11.20
C PHE A 19 29.40 -21.19 10.81
N SER A 20 30.32 -20.50 10.16
CA SER A 20 30.11 -19.12 9.69
C SER A 20 29.24 -19.04 8.43
N LEU A 21 29.21 -20.07 7.60
CA LEU A 21 28.35 -20.14 6.42
C LEU A 21 26.88 -20.43 6.77
N LEU A 22 26.62 -21.12 7.88
CA LEU A 22 25.24 -21.42 8.33
C LEU A 22 24.52 -20.20 8.96
N LYS A 23 25.25 -19.15 9.38
CA LYS A 23 24.64 -17.90 9.86
C LYS A 23 24.26 -16.92 8.75
N ALA A 24 24.77 -17.09 7.53
CA ALA A 24 24.50 -16.21 6.39
C ALA A 24 23.19 -16.51 5.67
N GLN A 25 22.50 -17.59 6.02
CA GLN A 25 21.30 -18.07 5.34
C GLN A 25 20.03 -17.96 6.19
N LYS A 26 19.95 -16.96 7.08
CA LYS A 26 18.64 -16.39 7.44
C LYS A 26 18.23 -15.49 6.28
N SER A 27 17.85 -16.09 5.15
CA SER A 27 16.96 -15.44 4.20
C SER A 27 15.74 -14.98 5.01
N TYR A 28 15.65 -13.70 5.27
CA TYR A 28 14.39 -13.07 5.65
C TYR A 28 13.48 -13.27 4.43
N ASP A 29 12.75 -14.36 4.40
CA ASP A 29 11.54 -14.48 3.60
C ASP A 29 10.57 -13.43 4.17
N ALA A 30 10.77 -12.18 3.75
CA ALA A 30 9.82 -11.13 4.04
C ALA A 30 8.50 -11.58 3.41
N LYS A 31 7.61 -12.15 4.22
CA LYS A 31 6.30 -12.64 3.80
C LYS A 31 5.65 -11.56 2.94
N ILE A 32 5.37 -11.90 1.68
CA ILE A 32 4.70 -10.99 0.75
C ILE A 32 3.36 -10.63 1.37
N LYS A 33 3.14 -9.34 1.63
CA LYS A 33 1.87 -8.86 2.19
C LYS A 33 0.82 -8.78 1.09
N LYS A 34 -0.36 -9.33 1.36
CA LYS A 34 -1.53 -9.28 0.49
C LYS A 34 -2.44 -8.14 0.94
N VAL A 35 -2.68 -7.21 0.03
CA VAL A 35 -3.51 -6.03 0.31
C VAL A 35 -4.74 -6.08 -0.58
N LEU A 36 -5.91 -6.17 0.01
CA LEU A 36 -7.20 -6.15 -0.66
C LEU A 36 -7.64 -4.70 -0.89
N TYR A 37 -7.92 -4.35 -2.14
CA TYR A 37 -8.45 -3.04 -2.53
C TYR A 37 -9.90 -3.18 -2.98
N PHE A 38 -10.77 -2.42 -2.33
CA PHE A 38 -12.16 -2.25 -2.77
C PHE A 38 -12.26 -1.26 -3.93
N ASN A 39 -13.34 -1.34 -4.71
CA ASN A 39 -13.64 -0.31 -5.69
C ASN A 39 -13.83 1.04 -5.00
N PRO A 40 -13.27 2.14 -5.55
CA PRO A 40 -13.46 3.48 -4.99
C PRO A 40 -14.93 3.89 -4.92
N GLN A 41 -15.33 4.48 -3.81
CA GLN A 41 -16.53 5.30 -3.78
C GLN A 41 -16.27 6.58 -4.57
N VAL A 42 -17.07 6.84 -5.59
CA VAL A 42 -16.91 8.00 -6.48
C VAL A 42 -17.93 9.07 -6.13
N GLU A 43 -17.50 10.30 -5.95
CA GLU A 43 -18.34 11.47 -5.72
C GLU A 43 -18.05 12.56 -6.78
N PRO A 44 -19.08 13.11 -7.45
CA PRO A 44 -20.50 12.74 -7.37
C PRO A 44 -20.77 11.34 -7.89
N ASP A 45 -21.87 10.72 -7.43
CA ASP A 45 -22.29 9.39 -7.88
C ASP A 45 -22.90 9.46 -9.29
N ILE A 46 -22.03 9.41 -10.29
CA ILE A 46 -22.37 9.49 -11.73
C ILE A 46 -21.77 8.25 -12.40
N GLU A 47 -22.62 7.45 -13.03
CA GLU A 47 -22.22 6.15 -13.57
C GLU A 47 -21.09 6.25 -14.61
N GLU A 48 -21.17 7.27 -15.48
CA GLU A 48 -20.21 7.46 -16.58
C GLU A 48 -18.78 7.71 -16.12
N ILE A 49 -18.56 8.17 -14.86
CA ILE A 49 -17.21 8.42 -14.32
C ILE A 49 -16.70 7.27 -13.46
N LYS A 50 -17.53 6.32 -13.05
CA LYS A 50 -17.11 5.22 -12.16
C LYS A 50 -16.05 4.33 -12.80
N GLU A 51 -16.33 3.78 -13.98
CA GLU A 51 -15.41 2.87 -14.65
C GLU A 51 -14.07 3.54 -15.03
N PRO A 52 -14.05 4.74 -15.63
CA PRO A 52 -12.79 5.46 -15.85
C PRO A 52 -12.01 5.73 -14.56
N THR A 53 -12.71 6.01 -13.45
CA THR A 53 -12.10 6.23 -12.13
C THR A 53 -11.47 4.94 -11.60
N ASN A 54 -12.20 3.82 -11.63
CA ASN A 54 -11.73 2.52 -11.20
C ASN A 54 -10.49 2.10 -11.99
N THR A 55 -10.53 2.23 -13.31
CA THR A 55 -9.40 1.92 -14.20
C THR A 55 -8.16 2.76 -13.85
N ALA A 56 -8.32 4.07 -13.69
CA ALA A 56 -7.22 4.96 -13.35
C ALA A 56 -6.65 4.69 -11.95
N PHE A 57 -7.54 4.42 -10.99
CA PHE A 57 -7.18 4.09 -9.61
C PHE A 57 -6.35 2.81 -9.55
N PHE A 58 -6.86 1.70 -10.11
CA PHE A 58 -6.16 0.41 -10.07
C PHE A 58 -4.88 0.40 -10.89
N SER A 59 -4.80 1.15 -11.99
CA SER A 59 -3.54 1.36 -12.72
C SER A 59 -2.49 1.98 -11.80
N ALA A 60 -2.84 3.04 -11.07
CA ALA A 60 -1.90 3.70 -10.16
C ALA A 60 -1.50 2.82 -8.96
N VAL A 61 -2.43 2.01 -8.44
CA VAL A 61 -2.13 1.02 -7.39
C VAL A 61 -1.14 -0.01 -7.91
N SER A 62 -1.36 -0.57 -9.10
CA SER A 62 -0.47 -1.54 -9.73
C SER A 62 0.94 -0.99 -9.94
N ASP A 63 1.05 0.24 -10.44
CA ASP A 63 2.34 0.92 -10.66
C ASP A 63 3.13 1.06 -9.35
N ASN A 64 2.45 1.40 -8.23
CA ASN A 64 3.10 1.50 -6.92
C ASN A 64 3.51 0.16 -6.31
N LEU A 65 2.78 -0.92 -6.59
CA LEU A 65 3.04 -2.23 -6.02
C LEU A 65 4.12 -2.99 -6.78
N SER A 66 4.31 -2.72 -8.08
CA SER A 66 5.40 -3.30 -8.88
C SER A 66 6.78 -2.97 -8.30
N GLU A 67 6.90 -1.84 -7.61
CA GLU A 67 8.11 -1.41 -6.90
C GLU A 67 8.28 -2.08 -5.53
N ARG A 68 7.31 -2.87 -5.05
CA ARG A 68 7.25 -3.38 -3.68
C ARG A 68 6.88 -4.86 -3.66
N LYS A 69 7.39 -5.59 -2.69
CA LYS A 69 7.05 -7.00 -2.46
C LYS A 69 5.65 -7.16 -1.82
N ASN A 70 4.64 -6.51 -2.39
CA ASN A 70 3.25 -6.63 -1.94
C ASN A 70 2.39 -7.16 -3.10
N LYS A 71 1.40 -8.00 -2.78
CA LYS A 71 0.43 -8.52 -3.75
C LYS A 71 -0.87 -7.73 -3.63
N MET A 72 -1.31 -7.14 -4.73
CA MET A 72 -2.66 -6.56 -4.83
C MET A 72 -3.69 -7.66 -5.03
N LEU A 73 -4.74 -7.61 -4.24
CA LEU A 73 -6.00 -8.30 -4.46
C LEU A 73 -7.04 -7.23 -4.77
N LYS A 74 -7.83 -7.42 -5.82
CA LYS A 74 -8.90 -6.51 -6.23
C LYS A 74 -10.25 -7.16 -5.95
N THR A 75 -11.20 -6.41 -5.39
CA THR A 75 -12.60 -6.79 -5.35
C THR A 75 -13.46 -5.78 -6.13
N GLU A 76 -14.49 -6.25 -6.78
CA GLU A 76 -15.47 -5.41 -7.51
C GLU A 76 -16.44 -4.70 -6.55
N THR A 77 -16.43 -5.08 -5.26
CA THR A 77 -17.30 -4.50 -4.24
C THR A 77 -16.87 -3.07 -3.92
N GLN A 78 -17.83 -2.17 -3.83
CA GLN A 78 -17.69 -0.84 -3.25
C GLN A 78 -18.25 -0.87 -1.82
N ILE A 79 -17.48 -0.33 -0.87
CA ILE A 79 -17.92 -0.12 0.52
C ILE A 79 -18.07 1.38 0.75
N SER A 80 -19.12 1.79 1.46
CA SER A 80 -19.30 3.18 1.87
C SER A 80 -18.15 3.64 2.75
N PHE A 81 -17.43 4.68 2.29
CA PHE A 81 -16.24 5.19 2.97
C PHE A 81 -16.56 5.78 4.36
N ASP A 82 -17.75 6.35 4.52
CA ASP A 82 -18.12 7.07 5.73
C ASP A 82 -18.81 6.16 6.78
N SER A 83 -19.27 4.95 6.37
CA SER A 83 -19.93 3.98 7.25
C SER A 83 -19.39 2.56 7.04
N ILE A 84 -18.16 2.34 7.49
CA ILE A 84 -17.46 1.07 7.32
C ILE A 84 -17.73 0.18 8.55
N ASP A 85 -18.29 -1.00 8.32
CA ASP A 85 -18.45 -2.02 9.35
C ASP A 85 -17.17 -2.86 9.47
N LYS A 86 -16.64 -2.94 10.69
CA LYS A 86 -15.43 -3.70 11.03
C LYS A 86 -15.53 -5.17 10.64
N LYS A 87 -16.69 -5.80 10.92
CA LYS A 87 -16.91 -7.22 10.64
C LYS A 87 -16.88 -7.49 9.14
N THR A 88 -17.50 -6.62 8.37
CA THR A 88 -17.47 -6.71 6.91
C THR A 88 -16.03 -6.70 6.36
N ILE A 89 -15.17 -5.79 6.84
CA ILE A 89 -13.77 -5.78 6.42
C ILE A 89 -13.04 -7.07 6.80
N ALA A 90 -13.23 -7.56 8.04
CA ALA A 90 -12.61 -8.78 8.49
C ALA A 90 -13.06 -10.01 7.66
N ASP A 91 -14.34 -10.12 7.35
CA ASP A 91 -14.89 -11.22 6.54
C ASP A 91 -14.28 -11.18 5.10
N TYR A 92 -14.15 -9.99 4.50
CA TYR A 92 -13.49 -9.86 3.20
C TYR A 92 -12.00 -10.23 3.25
N CYS A 93 -11.28 -9.83 4.31
CA CYS A 93 -9.87 -10.20 4.48
C CYS A 93 -9.70 -11.71 4.62
N ILE A 94 -10.54 -12.37 5.44
CA ILE A 94 -10.49 -13.83 5.64
C ILE A 94 -10.79 -14.55 4.32
N ASN A 95 -11.86 -14.19 3.62
CA ASN A 95 -12.29 -14.86 2.40
C ASN A 95 -11.30 -14.72 1.25
N ASN A 96 -10.47 -13.67 1.26
CA ASN A 96 -9.46 -13.41 0.22
C ASN A 96 -8.03 -13.71 0.69
N ASP A 97 -7.82 -14.24 1.90
CA ASP A 97 -6.49 -14.46 2.49
C ASP A 97 -5.64 -13.19 2.42
N ALA A 98 -6.22 -12.05 2.82
CA ALA A 98 -5.59 -10.74 2.80
C ALA A 98 -5.05 -10.34 4.18
N ASP A 99 -3.83 -9.78 4.21
CA ASP A 99 -3.22 -9.25 5.44
C ASP A 99 -3.77 -7.86 5.80
N PHE A 100 -4.20 -7.09 4.78
CA PHE A 100 -4.73 -5.73 4.90
C PHE A 100 -5.85 -5.49 3.91
N ALA A 101 -6.71 -4.49 4.22
CA ALA A 101 -7.71 -3.98 3.30
C ALA A 101 -7.61 -2.47 3.15
N ILE A 102 -7.85 -1.95 1.94
CA ILE A 102 -7.94 -0.52 1.64
C ILE A 102 -9.32 -0.21 1.07
N VAL A 103 -10.02 0.70 1.74
CA VAL A 103 -11.28 1.28 1.27
C VAL A 103 -10.99 2.68 0.74
N PRO A 104 -11.13 2.91 -0.57
CA PRO A 104 -10.85 4.20 -1.20
C PRO A 104 -12.11 5.01 -1.47
N LYS A 105 -11.95 6.35 -1.52
CA LYS A 105 -12.95 7.32 -1.99
C LYS A 105 -12.28 8.30 -2.94
N VAL A 106 -12.93 8.61 -4.06
CA VAL A 106 -12.48 9.61 -5.03
C VAL A 106 -13.54 10.67 -5.18
N LYS A 107 -13.24 11.87 -4.70
CA LYS A 107 -14.14 13.02 -4.79
C LYS A 107 -13.65 13.97 -5.87
N TYR A 108 -14.49 14.20 -6.88
CA TYR A 108 -14.21 15.16 -7.95
C TYR A 108 -14.64 16.56 -7.59
N PHE A 109 -13.87 17.54 -8.04
CA PHE A 109 -14.26 18.93 -8.01
C PHE A 109 -13.67 19.70 -9.20
N LYS A 110 -14.31 20.80 -9.56
CA LYS A 110 -13.90 21.65 -10.67
C LYS A 110 -13.18 22.87 -10.16
N VAL A 111 -12.10 23.25 -10.81
CA VAL A 111 -11.37 24.49 -10.54
C VAL A 111 -11.55 25.40 -11.73
N GLY A 112 -11.99 26.65 -11.47
CA GLY A 112 -12.22 27.62 -12.53
C GLY A 112 -12.57 29.00 -11.96
N ILE A 113 -12.76 29.98 -12.84
CA ILE A 113 -13.15 31.36 -12.52
C ILE A 113 -14.43 31.70 -13.28
N GLY A 114 -15.48 32.07 -12.57
CA GLY A 114 -16.78 32.39 -13.16
C GLY A 114 -17.38 31.21 -13.90
N LYS A 115 -17.66 31.39 -15.21
CA LYS A 115 -18.20 30.34 -16.08
C LYS A 115 -17.14 29.41 -16.68
N TYR A 116 -15.85 29.73 -16.50
CA TYR A 116 -14.75 28.97 -17.11
C TYR A 116 -14.24 27.91 -16.12
N VAL A 117 -14.18 26.65 -16.59
CA VAL A 117 -13.60 25.54 -15.86
C VAL A 117 -12.24 25.22 -16.48
N PHE A 118 -11.18 25.40 -15.68
CA PHE A 118 -9.81 25.19 -16.17
C PHE A 118 -9.34 23.75 -15.98
N SER A 119 -9.88 23.05 -15.01
CA SER A 119 -9.35 21.72 -14.65
C SER A 119 -10.32 20.91 -13.80
N ASN A 120 -10.27 19.59 -13.97
CA ASN A 120 -10.91 18.63 -13.08
C ASN A 120 -9.87 18.13 -12.08
N GLN A 121 -10.15 18.33 -10.81
CA GLN A 121 -9.30 17.91 -9.70
C GLN A 121 -9.99 16.84 -8.89
N VAL A 122 -9.21 16.09 -8.09
CA VAL A 122 -9.75 15.06 -7.19
C VAL A 122 -9.12 15.16 -5.81
N ILE A 123 -9.89 14.75 -4.80
CA ILE A 123 -9.38 14.34 -3.50
C ILE A 123 -9.49 12.83 -3.47
N VAL A 124 -8.38 12.14 -3.26
CA VAL A 124 -8.35 10.69 -3.05
C VAL A 124 -8.12 10.43 -1.58
N SER A 125 -9.11 9.83 -0.93
CA SER A 125 -9.06 9.40 0.47
C SER A 125 -8.91 7.88 0.53
N MET A 126 -8.11 7.39 1.46
CA MET A 126 -7.92 5.96 1.68
C MET A 126 -7.90 5.64 3.16
N LYS A 127 -8.64 4.61 3.55
CA LYS A 127 -8.60 3.98 4.88
C LYS A 127 -7.94 2.62 4.76
N LEU A 128 -6.90 2.39 5.57
CA LEU A 128 -6.18 1.12 5.68
C LEU A 128 -6.64 0.40 6.94
N PHE A 129 -7.01 -0.86 6.79
CA PHE A 129 -7.44 -1.76 7.86
C PHE A 129 -6.51 -2.96 7.96
N ASP A 130 -6.37 -3.52 9.18
CA ASP A 130 -5.78 -4.84 9.38
C ASP A 130 -6.77 -5.97 8.99
N ALA A 131 -6.30 -7.22 9.00
CA ALA A 131 -7.12 -8.40 8.69
C ALA A 131 -8.28 -8.61 9.68
N SER A 132 -8.25 -8.00 10.86
CA SER A 132 -9.33 -8.05 11.85
C SER A 132 -10.34 -6.91 11.69
N GLY A 133 -10.19 -6.07 10.66
CA GLY A 133 -11.05 -4.93 10.36
C GLY A 133 -10.81 -3.69 11.25
N ASN A 134 -9.69 -3.62 11.99
CA ASN A 134 -9.36 -2.42 12.74
C ASN A 134 -8.72 -1.38 11.82
N LEU A 135 -9.15 -0.13 11.93
CA LEU A 135 -8.55 0.98 11.20
C LEU A 135 -7.12 1.23 11.70
N ILE A 136 -6.15 1.14 10.80
CA ILE A 136 -4.74 1.43 11.07
C ILE A 136 -4.44 2.91 10.82
N THR A 137 -4.87 3.43 9.67
CA THR A 137 -4.64 4.82 9.29
C THR A 137 -5.58 5.27 8.18
N GLU A 138 -5.75 6.59 8.09
CA GLU A 138 -6.48 7.25 7.01
C GLU A 138 -5.61 8.35 6.41
N THR A 139 -5.70 8.55 5.10
CA THR A 139 -4.99 9.61 4.39
C THR A 139 -5.85 10.23 3.31
N ASP A 140 -5.62 11.53 3.08
CA ASP A 140 -6.21 12.30 1.98
C ASP A 140 -5.12 12.90 1.11
N TYR A 141 -5.35 12.90 -0.19
CA TYR A 141 -4.52 13.61 -1.14
C TYR A 141 -5.38 14.50 -2.06
N ASP A 142 -5.30 15.79 -1.82
CA ASP A 142 -5.93 16.82 -2.65
C ASP A 142 -4.97 17.20 -3.78
N THR A 143 -5.32 16.89 -5.02
CA THR A 143 -4.46 17.11 -6.19
C THR A 143 -4.22 18.59 -6.47
N TYR A 144 -5.19 19.46 -6.17
CA TYR A 144 -5.04 20.89 -6.36
C TYR A 144 -4.08 21.50 -5.33
N ARG A 145 -4.31 21.22 -4.05
CA ARG A 145 -3.49 21.80 -2.96
C ARG A 145 -2.06 21.28 -2.97
N LYS A 146 -1.86 19.98 -3.29
CA LYS A 146 -0.55 19.34 -3.18
C LYS A 146 0.34 19.60 -4.39
N ASN A 147 -0.24 19.71 -5.58
CA ASN A 147 0.54 19.93 -6.80
C ASN A 147 0.69 21.41 -7.15
N MET A 148 -0.14 22.28 -6.57
CA MET A 148 -0.16 23.74 -6.84
C MET A 148 -0.26 24.07 -8.35
N ARG A 149 -0.83 23.17 -9.15
CA ARG A 149 -1.03 23.32 -10.59
C ARG A 149 -2.33 22.66 -11.02
N LEU A 150 -2.88 23.17 -12.10
CA LEU A 150 -4.07 22.63 -12.73
C LEU A 150 -3.70 21.36 -13.54
N LEU A 151 -4.42 20.29 -13.34
CA LEU A 151 -4.27 19.03 -14.07
C LEU A 151 -5.33 18.99 -15.18
N GLY A 152 -4.90 18.84 -16.43
CA GLY A 152 -5.80 18.91 -17.58
C GLY A 152 -6.65 17.65 -17.82
N SER A 153 -6.21 16.50 -17.29
CA SER A 153 -6.88 15.21 -17.50
C SER A 153 -7.42 14.64 -16.20
N THR A 154 -8.68 14.26 -16.20
CA THR A 154 -9.37 13.59 -15.08
C THR A 154 -8.66 12.29 -14.69
N VAL A 155 -8.30 11.45 -15.66
CA VAL A 155 -7.57 10.20 -15.45
C VAL A 155 -6.23 10.46 -14.77
N ASN A 156 -5.49 11.47 -15.23
CA ASN A 156 -4.21 11.84 -14.64
C ASN A 156 -4.38 12.37 -13.21
N SER A 157 -5.45 13.14 -12.94
CA SER A 157 -5.76 13.61 -11.58
C SER A 157 -6.00 12.43 -10.63
N VAL A 158 -6.76 11.41 -11.03
CA VAL A 158 -6.99 10.20 -10.23
C VAL A 158 -5.68 9.45 -9.99
N LYS A 159 -4.86 9.24 -11.01
CA LYS A 159 -3.56 8.57 -10.86
C LYS A 159 -2.65 9.30 -9.87
N ILE A 160 -2.50 10.60 -10.00
CA ILE A 160 -1.68 11.43 -9.11
C ILE A 160 -2.25 11.41 -7.68
N GLY A 161 -3.56 11.55 -7.52
CA GLY A 161 -4.24 11.49 -6.23
C GLY A 161 -4.02 10.14 -5.53
N THR A 162 -4.20 9.05 -6.25
CA THR A 162 -3.98 7.68 -5.77
C THR A 162 -2.54 7.47 -5.32
N ASN A 163 -1.57 7.85 -6.14
CA ASN A 163 -0.15 7.76 -5.81
C ASN A 163 0.19 8.58 -4.55
N GLY A 164 -0.38 9.77 -4.43
CA GLY A 164 -0.20 10.63 -3.27
C GLY A 164 -0.79 10.04 -1.99
N ALA A 165 -2.00 9.48 -2.04
CA ALA A 165 -2.65 8.83 -0.92
C ALA A 165 -1.89 7.58 -0.45
N ILE A 166 -1.42 6.72 -1.39
CA ILE A 166 -0.57 5.56 -1.08
C ILE A 166 0.71 5.99 -0.36
N LYS A 167 1.40 7.03 -0.87
CA LYS A 167 2.59 7.58 -0.20
C LYS A 167 2.27 8.09 1.21
N GLY A 168 1.08 8.67 1.41
CA GLY A 168 0.56 9.08 2.71
C GLY A 168 0.44 7.91 3.68
N ILE A 169 -0.23 6.82 3.29
CA ILE A 169 -0.35 5.58 4.09
C ILE A 169 1.02 5.06 4.49
N LEU A 170 1.94 4.95 3.53
CA LEU A 170 3.29 4.44 3.79
C LEU A 170 4.10 5.32 4.75
N LYS A 171 3.92 6.63 4.67
CA LYS A 171 4.54 7.57 5.61
C LYS A 171 3.99 7.39 7.03
N GLN A 172 2.69 7.15 7.17
CA GLN A 172 2.07 6.89 8.48
C GLN A 172 2.55 5.56 9.07
N LEU A 173 2.56 4.49 8.26
CA LEU A 173 3.04 3.18 8.70
C LEU A 173 4.50 3.20 9.21
N ARG A 174 5.37 4.02 8.60
CA ARG A 174 6.74 4.21 9.08
C ARG A 174 6.82 4.88 10.45
N LYS A 175 5.84 5.72 10.81
CA LYS A 175 5.79 6.39 12.10
C LYS A 175 5.29 5.46 13.22
N ILE A 176 4.46 4.48 12.87
CA ILE A 176 3.88 3.52 13.83
C ILE A 176 4.92 2.45 14.23
N LYS A 177 5.87 2.09 13.34
CA LYS A 177 6.89 1.06 13.59
C LYS A 177 8.08 1.41 14.53
N PRO A 178 8.42 2.67 14.86
CA PRO A 178 9.62 2.95 15.67
C PRO A 178 9.54 2.54 17.14
N SER A 179 8.39 2.09 17.66
CA SER A 179 8.23 1.78 19.09
C SER A 179 8.60 0.35 19.50
N GLU A 180 8.86 -0.56 18.56
CA GLU A 180 9.16 -1.97 18.89
C GLU A 180 10.66 -2.34 18.76
N GLU A 181 11.50 -1.48 18.22
CA GLU A 181 12.92 -1.79 17.95
C GLU A 181 13.92 -1.24 19.01
N ASN A 182 13.43 -0.54 20.04
CA ASN A 182 14.25 -0.02 21.14
C ASN A 182 14.01 -0.74 22.50
N GLY A 183 13.68 -2.01 22.44
CA GLY A 183 13.61 -2.89 23.61
C GLY A 183 14.65 -4.01 23.49
N PHE A 184 15.86 -3.76 24.06
CA PHE A 184 17.04 -4.62 24.21
C PHE A 184 17.99 -4.73 23.05
#